data_3752403f1038f07954d76eeea04daca5
#
_entry.id   3752403f1038f07954d76eeea04daca5
#
_cell.length_a   1.000
_cell.length_b   1.000
_cell.length_c   1.000
_cell.angle_alpha   90.00
_cell.angle_beta   90.00
_cell.angle_gamma   90.00
#
_symmetry.space_group_name_H-M   'P 1'
#
loop_
_entity.id
_entity.type
_entity.pdbx_description
1 polymer ?
#
loop_
_entity_poly.entity_id
_entity_poly.type
_entity_poly.pdbx_seq_one_letter_code
_entity_poly.pdbx_strand_id
1 'polypeptide(L)'
;MPAERLDRKVTVILATDVAVYSKHVEQDESLTIKTYSEREAVLLKLIEGFRGRVFNTAGDSVLAEFASAVDAVECAAAFQVQMVEINSHPDTKCKLEFRIGINMGDVVQKDGNLLGDGVNIAARREALSQPNGVSVSKSIHDLVAPKTNLVFNDLGIQKIKENEFHAFDLIMKHSKKRSKSIGSRGKLMLGGGAVFVMVMFLAAAFTFWSSEKQPESNIFVQNSSEPTILIYPLKNLSDKEDSNSLSAAFTDSMIQNLSQYSGVVVLSESTSKHAKKNEYSDLEIKENYGASLVVKGSIQSAGSTSRVGIRLIDLERNEVAWSDKYQFEPNEIFEIQDDIGNAILNHLHVNVVSGSITDEYTKTFGTLENLTIILSARNEWRKFKPDGLRAYWRYIAQLEEVLGKDSPALYRNKAWGIYQRLGLGISENVEADKTKLFELADADVAHFGSSQSYALRALIEMVFSNDGCGDSISIIRKALSVGETSDALTISGSIERKCGDINTSVRNLTKALQITPNDNGFFIRRQLAGSLYTKGDLENLERLVEPNVERSDIYSGMLALLAFAKLQKNDKSAARKYFNQAKEMGLTKGHMARIIARGKPVDDFFMSMEPIGKLNP
;
A
#
# COMPACT_ATOMS: atom_id res chain seq x y z
N MET A 1 34.92 22.41 12.45
CA MET A 1 35.39 21.88 11.15
C MET A 1 34.67 22.66 10.07
N PRO A 2 35.30 23.13 8.99
CA PRO A 2 34.57 23.79 7.91
C PRO A 2 33.58 22.79 7.30
N ALA A 3 32.37 23.23 7.05
CA ALA A 3 31.34 22.42 6.39
C ALA A 3 31.88 21.91 5.06
N GLU A 4 31.83 20.61 4.84
CA GLU A 4 32.21 19.96 3.59
C GLU A 4 31.39 20.60 2.46
N ARG A 5 32.05 21.24 1.54
CA ARG A 5 31.41 21.98 0.45
C ARG A 5 30.92 20.93 -0.54
N LEU A 6 29.62 20.67 -0.55
CA LEU A 6 28.97 19.78 -1.52
C LEU A 6 29.27 20.27 -2.94
N ASP A 7 29.83 19.41 -3.78
CA ASP A 7 30.12 19.72 -5.18
C ASP A 7 28.79 19.74 -5.98
N ARG A 8 28.34 20.98 -6.29
CA ARG A 8 27.09 21.24 -7.02
C ARG A 8 27.38 21.63 -8.45
N LYS A 9 26.60 21.10 -9.37
CA LYS A 9 26.65 21.47 -10.78
C LYS A 9 25.25 21.44 -11.42
N VAL A 10 25.08 22.24 -12.47
CA VAL A 10 23.93 22.14 -13.36
C VAL A 10 24.28 21.18 -14.49
N THR A 11 23.48 20.15 -14.72
CA THR A 11 23.73 19.17 -15.78
C THR A 11 22.42 18.71 -16.41
N VAL A 12 22.51 18.10 -17.59
CA VAL A 12 21.39 17.47 -18.28
C VAL A 12 21.31 16.00 -17.85
N ILE A 13 20.13 15.57 -17.46
CA ILE A 13 19.86 14.22 -16.96
C ILE A 13 18.89 13.55 -17.89
N LEU A 14 19.24 12.37 -18.33
CA LEU A 14 18.42 11.44 -19.10
C LEU A 14 18.04 10.28 -18.18
N ALA A 15 16.74 10.01 -18.06
CA ALA A 15 16.20 8.87 -17.33
C ALA A 15 15.45 7.97 -18.30
N THR A 16 15.66 6.66 -18.20
CA THR A 16 14.92 5.67 -19.00
C THR A 16 14.30 4.61 -18.12
N ASP A 17 13.23 4.01 -18.61
CA ASP A 17 12.52 2.90 -17.97
C ASP A 17 11.82 2.05 -19.04
N VAL A 18 11.53 0.78 -18.77
CA VAL A 18 10.77 -0.09 -19.67
C VAL A 18 9.28 -0.03 -19.36
N ALA A 19 8.46 0.30 -20.35
CA ALA A 19 7.02 0.31 -20.18
C ALA A 19 6.51 -1.10 -19.83
N VAL A 20 5.76 -1.20 -18.73
CA VAL A 20 5.13 -2.44 -18.21
C VAL A 20 6.11 -3.62 -18.01
N TYR A 21 7.36 -3.34 -17.61
CA TYR A 21 8.42 -4.34 -17.42
C TYR A 21 7.98 -5.54 -16.58
N SER A 22 7.30 -5.31 -15.45
CA SER A 22 6.81 -6.38 -14.57
C SER A 22 5.90 -7.38 -15.29
N LYS A 23 5.09 -6.94 -16.26
CA LYS A 23 4.24 -7.85 -17.04
C LYS A 23 5.03 -8.73 -18.00
N HIS A 24 6.12 -8.21 -18.56
CA HIS A 24 7.02 -9.00 -19.40
C HIS A 24 7.73 -10.06 -18.57
N VAL A 25 8.20 -9.71 -17.37
CA VAL A 25 8.82 -10.65 -16.42
C VAL A 25 7.82 -11.73 -15.98
N GLU A 26 6.57 -11.38 -15.71
CA GLU A 26 5.51 -12.35 -15.38
C GLU A 26 5.22 -13.34 -16.52
N GLN A 27 5.41 -12.95 -17.78
CA GLN A 27 5.17 -13.80 -18.95
C GLN A 27 6.35 -14.75 -19.22
N ASP A 28 7.57 -14.22 -19.22
CA ASP A 28 8.82 -15.00 -19.41
C ASP A 28 10.00 -14.22 -18.82
N GLU A 29 10.37 -14.54 -17.58
CA GLU A 29 11.43 -13.85 -16.84
C GLU A 29 12.78 -13.96 -17.55
N SER A 30 13.18 -15.18 -17.95
CA SER A 30 14.49 -15.42 -18.56
C SER A 30 14.65 -14.69 -19.89
N LEU A 31 13.63 -14.74 -20.75
CA LEU A 31 13.63 -14.05 -22.02
C LEU A 31 13.62 -12.54 -21.83
N THR A 32 12.85 -12.02 -20.87
CA THR A 32 12.75 -10.59 -20.58
C THR A 32 14.08 -10.03 -20.09
N ILE A 33 14.71 -10.67 -19.11
CA ILE A 33 16.02 -10.26 -18.59
C ILE A 33 17.07 -10.27 -19.68
N LYS A 34 17.15 -11.35 -20.48
CA LYS A 34 18.08 -11.43 -21.59
C LYS A 34 17.85 -10.32 -22.61
N THR A 35 16.60 -10.12 -23.01
CA THR A 35 16.24 -9.06 -23.96
C THR A 35 16.58 -7.68 -23.43
N TYR A 36 16.29 -7.42 -22.14
CA TYR A 36 16.64 -6.16 -21.49
C TYR A 36 18.15 -5.90 -21.54
N SER A 37 18.98 -6.89 -21.15
CA SER A 37 20.44 -6.74 -21.18
C SER A 37 20.98 -6.43 -22.58
N GLU A 38 20.39 -7.04 -23.63
CA GLU A 38 20.75 -6.72 -25.02
C GLU A 38 20.38 -5.27 -25.41
N ARG A 39 19.23 -4.76 -24.93
CA ARG A 39 18.77 -3.37 -25.20
C ARG A 39 19.55 -2.35 -24.37
N GLU A 40 19.83 -2.69 -23.12
CA GLU A 40 20.67 -1.89 -22.24
C GLU A 40 22.08 -1.69 -22.85
N ALA A 41 22.70 -2.74 -23.38
CA ALA A 41 23.99 -2.62 -24.05
C ALA A 41 23.97 -1.65 -25.24
N VAL A 42 22.87 -1.60 -26.00
CA VAL A 42 22.68 -0.61 -27.06
C VAL A 42 22.60 0.80 -26.50
N LEU A 43 21.81 0.99 -25.41
CA LEU A 43 21.66 2.29 -24.75
C LEU A 43 23.00 2.79 -24.21
N LEU A 44 23.74 1.96 -23.49
CA LEU A 44 25.04 2.32 -22.91
C LEU A 44 26.03 2.77 -23.98
N LYS A 45 26.09 2.06 -25.13
CA LYS A 45 26.93 2.40 -26.26
C LYS A 45 26.54 3.75 -26.91
N LEU A 46 25.23 4.04 -26.99
CA LEU A 46 24.75 5.32 -27.50
C LEU A 46 25.07 6.46 -26.53
N ILE A 47 24.85 6.27 -25.23
CA ILE A 47 25.19 7.27 -24.20
C ILE A 47 26.67 7.64 -24.31
N GLU A 48 27.57 6.67 -24.39
CA GLU A 48 29.02 6.90 -24.58
C GLU A 48 29.30 7.63 -25.89
N GLY A 49 28.70 7.19 -27.00
CA GLY A 49 28.87 7.80 -28.32
C GLY A 49 28.41 9.26 -28.39
N PHE A 50 27.39 9.64 -27.63
CA PHE A 50 26.93 11.02 -27.46
C PHE A 50 27.57 11.76 -26.26
N ARG A 51 28.70 11.27 -25.77
CA ARG A 51 29.50 11.92 -24.70
C ARG A 51 28.74 12.02 -23.36
N GLY A 52 27.79 11.13 -23.12
CA GLY A 52 27.12 10.99 -21.85
C GLY A 52 27.86 10.05 -20.91
N ARG A 53 27.52 10.09 -19.64
CA ARG A 53 28.02 9.20 -18.60
C ARG A 53 26.85 8.60 -17.81
N VAL A 54 26.77 7.29 -17.75
CA VAL A 54 25.84 6.61 -16.83
C VAL A 54 26.34 6.81 -15.40
N PHE A 55 25.48 7.22 -14.50
CA PHE A 55 25.82 7.41 -13.10
C PHE A 55 24.99 6.55 -12.14
N ASN A 56 23.90 5.96 -12.63
CA ASN A 56 23.09 5.03 -11.82
C ASN A 56 22.30 4.08 -12.73
N THR A 57 22.11 2.84 -12.27
CA THR A 57 21.19 1.86 -12.85
C THR A 57 20.40 1.20 -11.73
N ALA A 58 19.07 1.06 -11.88
CA ALA A 58 18.22 0.46 -10.88
C ALA A 58 17.09 -0.32 -11.54
N GLY A 59 17.16 -1.65 -11.48
CA GLY A 59 16.21 -2.53 -12.17
C GLY A 59 16.28 -2.34 -13.68
N ASP A 60 15.17 -1.92 -14.29
CA ASP A 60 15.04 -1.62 -15.72
C ASP A 60 15.27 -0.13 -16.06
N SER A 61 15.72 0.67 -15.08
CA SER A 61 15.99 2.10 -15.26
C SER A 61 17.47 2.39 -15.41
N VAL A 62 17.83 3.26 -16.36
CA VAL A 62 19.18 3.81 -16.55
C VAL A 62 19.14 5.32 -16.42
N LEU A 63 20.04 5.87 -15.60
CA LEU A 63 20.23 7.30 -15.40
C LEU A 63 21.58 7.74 -15.95
N ALA A 64 21.58 8.71 -16.85
CA ALA A 64 22.80 9.26 -17.46
C ALA A 64 22.84 10.77 -17.39
N GLU A 65 24.04 11.34 -17.30
CA GLU A 65 24.31 12.76 -17.40
C GLU A 65 24.94 13.12 -18.74
N PHE A 66 24.64 14.33 -19.20
CA PHE A 66 25.21 14.92 -20.41
C PHE A 66 25.61 16.38 -20.15
N ALA A 67 26.73 16.79 -20.71
CA ALA A 67 27.13 18.20 -20.69
C ALA A 67 26.31 19.03 -21.69
N SER A 68 25.73 18.40 -22.74
CA SER A 68 24.97 19.04 -23.80
C SER A 68 23.53 18.54 -23.85
N ALA A 69 22.57 19.47 -23.85
CA ALA A 69 21.15 19.15 -24.05
C ALA A 69 20.87 18.57 -25.43
N VAL A 70 21.60 19.00 -26.47
CA VAL A 70 21.47 18.49 -27.83
C VAL A 70 21.90 17.02 -27.87
N ASP A 71 23.08 16.71 -27.31
CA ASP A 71 23.60 15.33 -27.28
C ASP A 71 22.63 14.39 -26.55
N ALA A 72 22.05 14.83 -25.43
CA ALA A 72 21.10 14.03 -24.66
C ALA A 72 19.82 13.71 -25.46
N VAL A 73 19.25 14.70 -26.17
CA VAL A 73 18.01 14.51 -26.92
C VAL A 73 18.28 13.70 -28.19
N GLU A 74 19.40 13.92 -28.89
CA GLU A 74 19.79 13.13 -30.06
C GLU A 74 20.09 11.67 -29.68
N CYS A 75 20.78 11.43 -28.54
CA CYS A 75 20.98 10.09 -27.98
C CYS A 75 19.65 9.37 -27.72
N ALA A 76 18.70 10.04 -27.06
CA ALA A 76 17.37 9.48 -26.80
C ALA A 76 16.61 9.18 -28.08
N ALA A 77 16.64 10.09 -29.08
CA ALA A 77 15.99 9.87 -30.36
C ALA A 77 16.60 8.68 -31.11
N ALA A 78 17.94 8.60 -31.18
CA ALA A 78 18.64 7.48 -31.80
C ALA A 78 18.30 6.14 -31.14
N PHE A 79 18.26 6.10 -29.81
CA PHE A 79 17.88 4.89 -29.07
C PHE A 79 16.45 4.45 -29.39
N GLN A 80 15.49 5.35 -29.33
CA GLN A 80 14.08 5.01 -29.63
C GLN A 80 13.89 4.54 -31.07
N VAL A 81 14.58 5.12 -32.04
CA VAL A 81 14.54 4.67 -33.45
C VAL A 81 15.06 3.23 -33.56
N GLN A 82 16.20 2.91 -32.90
CA GLN A 82 16.73 1.54 -32.90
C GLN A 82 15.79 0.56 -32.20
N MET A 83 15.17 0.94 -31.09
CA MET A 83 14.23 0.08 -30.37
C MET A 83 12.99 -0.26 -31.22
N VAL A 84 12.43 0.73 -31.93
CA VAL A 84 11.32 0.50 -32.84
C VAL A 84 11.73 -0.42 -34.00
N GLU A 85 12.92 -0.25 -34.56
CA GLU A 85 13.43 -1.11 -35.65
C GLU A 85 13.60 -2.55 -35.16
N ILE A 86 14.25 -2.76 -34.02
CA ILE A 86 14.47 -4.10 -33.44
C ILE A 86 13.12 -4.76 -33.09
N ASN A 87 12.19 -4.02 -32.48
CA ASN A 87 10.88 -4.53 -32.12
C ASN A 87 9.98 -4.84 -33.34
N SER A 88 10.28 -4.25 -34.50
CA SER A 88 9.58 -4.51 -35.74
C SER A 88 10.06 -5.77 -36.47
N HIS A 89 11.20 -6.32 -36.08
CA HIS A 89 11.71 -7.51 -36.75
C HIS A 89 10.84 -8.74 -36.43
N PRO A 90 10.50 -9.59 -37.44
CA PRO A 90 9.60 -10.73 -37.28
C PRO A 90 10.05 -11.74 -36.19
N ASP A 91 11.35 -11.90 -36.02
CA ASP A 91 11.95 -12.86 -35.08
C ASP A 91 12.03 -12.33 -33.64
N THR A 92 11.64 -11.08 -33.38
CA THR A 92 11.67 -10.49 -32.03
C THR A 92 10.56 -11.07 -31.17
N LYS A 93 10.91 -11.97 -30.26
CA LYS A 93 9.97 -12.68 -29.37
C LYS A 93 9.52 -11.83 -28.19
N CYS A 94 10.38 -10.96 -27.65
CA CYS A 94 10.07 -10.04 -26.56
C CYS A 94 10.28 -8.60 -27.03
N LYS A 95 9.19 -7.81 -27.05
CA LYS A 95 9.20 -6.42 -27.55
C LYS A 95 9.18 -5.48 -26.35
N LEU A 96 10.34 -4.94 -25.98
CA LEU A 96 10.46 -3.98 -24.90
C LEU A 96 10.36 -2.56 -25.45
N GLU A 97 9.42 -1.80 -24.91
CA GLU A 97 9.21 -0.39 -25.25
C GLU A 97 9.75 0.49 -24.11
N PHE A 98 10.58 1.45 -24.46
CA PHE A 98 11.23 2.33 -23.49
C PHE A 98 10.55 3.69 -23.41
N ARG A 99 10.51 4.25 -22.21
CA ARG A 99 10.13 5.64 -21.96
C ARG A 99 11.37 6.43 -21.58
N ILE A 100 11.50 7.65 -22.07
CA ILE A 100 12.65 8.50 -21.80
C ILE A 100 12.18 9.87 -21.35
N GLY A 101 12.76 10.36 -20.23
CA GLY A 101 12.58 11.69 -19.70
C GLY A 101 13.90 12.45 -19.65
N ILE A 102 13.94 13.71 -20.15
CA ILE A 102 15.14 14.54 -20.14
C ILE A 102 14.86 15.86 -19.42
N ASN A 103 15.72 16.20 -18.47
CA ASN A 103 15.64 17.43 -17.70
C ASN A 103 17.02 18.06 -17.51
N MET A 104 17.07 19.36 -17.29
CA MET A 104 18.28 20.07 -16.84
C MET A 104 18.00 20.63 -15.45
N GLY A 105 18.91 20.37 -14.50
CA GLY A 105 18.75 20.84 -13.15
C GLY A 105 20.03 20.84 -12.33
N ASP A 106 19.94 21.44 -11.15
CA ASP A 106 21.01 21.45 -10.15
C ASP A 106 21.10 20.08 -9.46
N VAL A 107 22.31 19.55 -9.36
CA VAL A 107 22.61 18.27 -8.74
C VAL A 107 23.84 18.36 -7.86
N VAL A 108 23.89 17.48 -6.87
CA VAL A 108 25.05 17.26 -6.02
C VAL A 108 25.77 16.01 -6.48
N GLN A 109 27.05 16.09 -6.76
CA GLN A 109 27.87 14.93 -7.07
C GLN A 109 28.41 14.33 -5.78
N LYS A 110 28.15 13.03 -5.56
CA LYS A 110 28.67 12.28 -4.42
C LYS A 110 29.00 10.86 -4.87
N ASP A 111 30.22 10.41 -4.62
CA ASP A 111 30.71 9.05 -4.91
C ASP A 111 30.43 8.55 -6.35
N GLY A 112 30.59 9.45 -7.32
CA GLY A 112 30.33 9.16 -8.73
C GLY A 112 28.85 9.21 -9.14
N ASN A 113 27.93 9.28 -8.19
CA ASN A 113 26.48 9.39 -8.41
C ASN A 113 26.03 10.86 -8.40
N LEU A 114 24.83 11.12 -8.94
CA LEU A 114 24.20 12.44 -8.92
C LEU A 114 22.91 12.38 -8.10
N LEU A 115 22.75 13.35 -7.20
CA LEU A 115 21.60 13.48 -6.30
C LEU A 115 20.99 14.87 -6.44
N GLY A 116 19.68 14.99 -6.28
CA GLY A 116 18.97 16.28 -6.26
C GLY A 116 17.71 16.31 -7.09
N ASP A 117 17.02 17.47 -7.05
CA ASP A 117 15.72 17.62 -7.74
C ASP A 117 15.84 17.46 -9.26
N GLY A 118 16.99 17.79 -9.85
CA GLY A 118 17.22 17.59 -11.28
C GLY A 118 17.04 16.14 -11.72
N VAL A 119 17.54 15.18 -10.93
CA VAL A 119 17.40 13.72 -11.18
C VAL A 119 15.95 13.29 -11.01
N ASN A 120 15.32 13.70 -9.91
CA ASN A 120 13.93 13.34 -9.62
C ASN A 120 12.95 13.86 -10.69
N ILE A 121 13.19 15.06 -11.21
CA ILE A 121 12.38 15.64 -12.29
C ILE A 121 12.58 14.87 -13.61
N ALA A 122 13.79 14.42 -13.93
CA ALA A 122 14.05 13.61 -15.13
C ALA A 122 13.31 12.27 -15.06
N ALA A 123 13.36 11.56 -13.93
CA ALA A 123 12.62 10.31 -13.70
C ALA A 123 11.09 10.51 -13.78
N ARG A 124 10.56 11.62 -13.22
CA ARG A 124 9.13 11.94 -13.35
C ARG A 124 8.70 12.23 -14.79
N ARG A 125 9.58 12.81 -15.60
CA ARG A 125 9.32 13.06 -17.03
C ARG A 125 9.36 11.78 -17.87
N GLU A 126 10.24 10.85 -17.48
CA GLU A 126 10.24 9.50 -18.06
C GLU A 126 8.85 8.87 -17.88
N ALA A 127 8.29 8.86 -16.66
CA ALA A 127 6.95 8.35 -16.38
C ALA A 127 5.82 9.06 -17.17
N LEU A 128 6.01 10.33 -17.55
CA LEU A 128 5.08 11.08 -18.42
C LEU A 128 5.20 10.68 -19.89
N SER A 129 6.34 10.15 -20.31
CA SER A 129 6.60 9.78 -21.69
C SER A 129 5.72 8.61 -22.14
N GLN A 130 5.31 8.61 -23.41
CA GLN A 130 4.65 7.44 -23.99
C GLN A 130 5.67 6.31 -24.20
N PRO A 131 5.22 5.04 -24.25
CA PRO A 131 6.07 3.96 -24.75
C PRO A 131 6.69 4.31 -26.10
N ASN A 132 7.97 4.08 -26.27
CA ASN A 132 8.80 4.51 -27.41
C ASN A 132 8.86 6.04 -27.59
N GLY A 133 8.56 6.82 -26.55
CA GLY A 133 8.56 8.28 -26.58
C GLY A 133 9.73 8.92 -25.83
N VAL A 134 9.91 10.23 -26.03
CA VAL A 134 10.86 11.08 -25.30
C VAL A 134 10.15 12.34 -24.85
N SER A 135 10.11 12.58 -23.52
CA SER A 135 9.56 13.81 -22.94
C SER A 135 10.68 14.70 -22.39
N VAL A 136 10.63 15.98 -22.74
CA VAL A 136 11.67 16.94 -22.36
C VAL A 136 11.11 18.12 -21.56
N SER A 137 11.95 18.75 -20.72
CA SER A 137 11.58 19.97 -20.03
C SER A 137 11.58 21.19 -20.95
N LYS A 138 10.90 22.27 -20.52
CA LYS A 138 10.94 23.54 -21.23
C LYS A 138 12.36 24.04 -21.39
N SER A 139 13.20 23.93 -20.38
CA SER A 139 14.62 24.31 -20.44
C SER A 139 15.40 23.52 -21.49
N ILE A 140 15.16 22.22 -21.60
CA ILE A 140 15.75 21.37 -22.64
C ILE A 140 15.21 21.76 -24.02
N HIS A 141 13.87 21.89 -24.16
CA HIS A 141 13.25 22.32 -25.41
C HIS A 141 13.85 23.63 -25.93
N ASP A 142 13.93 24.66 -25.08
CA ASP A 142 14.41 25.99 -25.47
C ASP A 142 15.91 25.99 -25.88
N LEU A 143 16.71 25.04 -25.37
CA LEU A 143 18.11 24.87 -25.74
C LEU A 143 18.30 24.06 -27.04
N VAL A 144 17.42 23.11 -27.34
CA VAL A 144 17.57 22.12 -28.41
C VAL A 144 16.83 22.54 -29.69
N ALA A 145 15.60 23.03 -29.58
CA ALA A 145 14.75 23.36 -30.72
C ALA A 145 15.40 24.36 -31.71
N PRO A 146 16.14 25.42 -31.28
CA PRO A 146 16.80 26.34 -32.19
C PRO A 146 18.05 25.76 -32.88
N LYS A 147 18.59 24.64 -32.38
CA LYS A 147 19.90 24.09 -32.82
C LYS A 147 19.76 22.78 -33.60
N THR A 148 18.57 22.23 -33.68
CA THR A 148 18.30 20.93 -34.31
C THR A 148 17.07 21.02 -35.19
N ASN A 149 16.90 20.05 -36.13
CA ASN A 149 15.68 19.91 -36.92
C ASN A 149 14.62 19.02 -36.23
N LEU A 150 14.78 18.80 -34.91
CA LEU A 150 13.84 18.00 -34.14
C LEU A 150 12.55 18.76 -33.88
N VAL A 151 11.43 18.07 -34.03
CA VAL A 151 10.10 18.69 -33.88
C VAL A 151 9.52 18.28 -32.55
N PHE A 152 9.02 19.24 -31.80
CA PHE A 152 8.43 19.02 -30.49
C PHE A 152 6.94 19.31 -30.48
N ASN A 153 6.18 18.52 -29.71
CA ASN A 153 4.77 18.74 -29.41
C ASN A 153 4.65 19.33 -28.01
N ASP A 154 4.19 20.56 -27.93
CA ASP A 154 3.94 21.22 -26.65
C ASP A 154 2.73 20.61 -25.95
N LEU A 155 2.94 19.98 -24.79
CA LEU A 155 1.88 19.39 -23.98
C LEU A 155 1.28 20.39 -22.97
N GLY A 156 1.85 21.59 -22.89
CA GLY A 156 1.50 22.57 -21.86
C GLY A 156 1.98 22.17 -20.47
N ILE A 157 1.37 22.78 -19.46
CA ILE A 157 1.66 22.44 -18.07
C ILE A 157 1.04 21.07 -17.77
N GLN A 158 1.88 20.13 -17.35
CA GLN A 158 1.51 18.80 -16.91
C GLN A 158 1.70 18.73 -15.41
N LYS A 159 0.70 18.19 -14.71
CA LYS A 159 0.78 17.97 -13.26
C LYS A 159 1.17 16.52 -13.01
N ILE A 160 2.32 16.33 -12.36
CA ILE A 160 2.76 15.01 -11.91
C ILE A 160 2.96 15.12 -10.41
N LYS A 161 2.09 14.45 -9.64
CA LYS A 161 1.99 14.63 -8.18
C LYS A 161 1.78 16.13 -7.86
N GLU A 162 2.55 16.72 -6.97
CA GLU A 162 2.42 18.12 -6.54
C GLU A 162 3.16 19.13 -7.44
N ASN A 163 3.94 18.67 -8.40
CA ASN A 163 4.76 19.54 -9.24
C ASN A 163 4.12 19.77 -10.61
N GLU A 164 4.02 21.02 -11.00
CA GLU A 164 3.59 21.44 -12.34
C GLU A 164 4.84 21.63 -13.22
N PHE A 165 4.85 20.95 -14.38
CA PHE A 165 5.94 21.02 -15.34
C PHE A 165 5.41 21.38 -16.72
N HIS A 166 6.04 22.31 -17.37
CA HIS A 166 5.82 22.46 -18.80
C HIS A 166 6.61 21.37 -19.54
N ALA A 167 5.90 20.49 -20.25
CA ALA A 167 6.46 19.33 -20.92
C ALA A 167 6.30 19.41 -22.44
N PHE A 168 7.25 18.84 -23.15
CA PHE A 168 7.24 18.71 -24.60
C PHE A 168 7.56 17.26 -24.96
N ASP A 169 6.79 16.67 -25.89
CA ASP A 169 7.14 15.38 -26.48
C ASP A 169 7.97 15.60 -27.75
N LEU A 170 9.03 14.84 -27.92
CA LEU A 170 9.73 14.75 -29.18
C LEU A 170 8.87 13.99 -30.19
N ILE A 171 8.55 14.62 -31.33
CA ILE A 171 7.78 13.97 -32.42
C ILE A 171 8.74 13.13 -33.26
N MET A 172 8.54 11.81 -33.20
CA MET A 172 9.24 10.82 -34.00
C MET A 172 8.26 10.20 -35.01
N LYS A 173 8.77 9.61 -36.10
CA LYS A 173 7.96 9.02 -37.17
C LYS A 173 6.90 8.02 -36.69
N HIS A 174 7.11 7.43 -35.53
CA HIS A 174 6.25 6.40 -34.90
C HIS A 174 5.49 6.88 -33.67
N SER A 175 5.66 8.14 -33.24
CA SER A 175 4.96 8.68 -32.06
C SER A 175 3.56 9.18 -32.41
N LYS A 176 2.55 8.84 -31.60
CA LYS A 176 1.21 9.44 -31.75
C LYS A 176 1.22 10.84 -31.13
N LYS A 177 0.81 11.86 -31.91
CA LYS A 177 0.71 13.23 -31.41
C LYS A 177 -0.38 13.33 -30.35
N ARG A 178 -0.02 13.74 -29.11
CA ARG A 178 -0.97 14.03 -28.04
C ARG A 178 -1.57 15.43 -28.22
N SER A 179 -2.88 15.60 -27.95
CA SER A 179 -3.51 16.91 -27.91
C SER A 179 -3.13 17.63 -26.60
N LYS A 180 -3.07 18.97 -26.64
CA LYS A 180 -2.89 19.77 -25.42
C LYS A 180 -4.01 19.49 -24.42
N SER A 181 -3.68 19.21 -23.17
CA SER A 181 -4.63 19.30 -22.08
C SER A 181 -4.98 20.77 -21.91
N ILE A 182 -6.17 21.16 -22.36
CA ILE A 182 -6.64 22.55 -22.21
C ILE A 182 -7.04 22.73 -20.76
N GLY A 183 -6.14 23.30 -19.97
CA GLY A 183 -6.47 23.93 -18.71
C GLY A 183 -7.48 25.05 -19.00
N SER A 184 -8.69 24.87 -18.53
CA SER A 184 -9.83 25.78 -18.68
C SER A 184 -9.51 27.21 -18.23
N ARG A 185 -9.30 28.14 -19.18
CA ARG A 185 -9.65 29.57 -19.01
C ARG A 185 -9.48 30.31 -20.34
N GLY A 186 -10.59 30.75 -20.89
CA GLY A 186 -10.52 31.84 -21.87
C GLY A 186 -11.51 31.83 -23.02
N LYS A 187 -12.68 32.41 -22.76
CA LYS A 187 -13.50 33.27 -23.64
C LYS A 187 -14.45 32.67 -24.64
N LEU A 188 -15.64 32.80 -24.20
CA LEU A 188 -16.91 32.88 -24.92
C LEU A 188 -17.05 34.21 -25.67
N MET A 189 -17.52 34.22 -26.92
CA MET A 189 -18.57 35.15 -27.37
C MET A 189 -19.19 34.71 -28.73
N LEU A 190 -20.50 34.85 -28.77
CA LEU A 190 -21.48 34.99 -29.83
C LEU A 190 -22.30 33.76 -30.31
N GLY A 191 -23.61 33.88 -30.15
CA GLY A 191 -24.64 33.11 -30.80
C GLY A 191 -25.83 32.72 -29.92
N GLY A 192 -26.67 33.72 -29.54
CA GLY A 192 -27.87 33.48 -28.73
C GLY A 192 -29.00 32.87 -29.60
N GLY A 193 -29.60 31.80 -29.10
CA GLY A 193 -30.84 31.23 -29.62
C GLY A 193 -30.88 29.69 -29.67
N ALA A 194 -29.82 29.02 -30.11
CA ALA A 194 -29.69 27.56 -30.05
C ALA A 194 -29.10 27.06 -28.73
N VAL A 195 -28.68 28.01 -27.89
CA VAL A 195 -27.93 27.80 -26.62
C VAL A 195 -28.84 27.30 -25.49
N PHE A 196 -30.14 27.61 -25.50
CA PHE A 196 -30.97 27.24 -24.34
C PHE A 196 -31.38 25.77 -24.32
N VAL A 197 -31.57 25.14 -25.47
CA VAL A 197 -31.82 23.69 -25.54
C VAL A 197 -30.53 22.88 -25.38
N MET A 198 -29.41 23.39 -25.88
CA MET A 198 -28.10 22.80 -25.70
C MET A 198 -27.57 22.96 -24.24
N VAL A 199 -27.91 24.04 -23.56
CA VAL A 199 -27.59 24.25 -22.13
C VAL A 199 -28.39 23.32 -21.22
N MET A 200 -29.66 23.03 -21.56
CA MET A 200 -30.44 22.02 -20.81
C MET A 200 -29.90 20.58 -21.07
N PHE A 201 -29.48 20.28 -22.30
CA PHE A 201 -28.83 18.99 -22.59
C PHE A 201 -27.39 18.90 -22.03
N LEU A 202 -26.65 20.01 -22.02
CA LEU A 202 -25.33 20.10 -21.41
C LEU A 202 -25.41 20.17 -19.89
N ALA A 203 -26.44 20.76 -19.30
CA ALA A 203 -26.68 20.70 -17.86
C ALA A 203 -27.07 19.29 -17.40
N ALA A 204 -27.88 18.57 -18.17
CA ALA A 204 -28.18 17.16 -17.91
C ALA A 204 -26.98 16.25 -18.18
N ALA A 205 -26.18 16.51 -19.22
CA ALA A 205 -24.93 15.81 -19.48
C ALA A 205 -23.81 16.21 -18.49
N PHE A 206 -23.82 17.46 -17.98
CA PHE A 206 -22.88 17.94 -16.98
C PHE A 206 -23.22 17.39 -15.58
N THR A 207 -24.48 17.23 -15.22
CA THR A 207 -24.86 16.50 -14.01
C THR A 207 -24.62 14.99 -14.13
N PHE A 208 -24.58 14.45 -15.35
CA PHE A 208 -24.23 13.04 -15.60
C PHE A 208 -22.70 12.82 -15.74
N TRP A 209 -21.93 13.86 -16.13
CA TRP A 209 -20.48 13.77 -16.31
C TRP A 209 -19.67 14.42 -15.21
N SER A 210 -20.24 15.29 -14.40
CA SER A 210 -19.65 15.79 -13.15
C SER A 210 -19.87 14.84 -11.96
N SER A 211 -20.21 13.58 -12.24
CA SER A 211 -19.78 12.47 -11.39
C SER A 211 -18.28 12.23 -11.60
N GLU A 212 -17.49 13.31 -11.54
CA GLU A 212 -16.08 13.19 -11.20
C GLU A 212 -16.01 12.40 -9.90
N LYS A 213 -15.32 11.27 -9.95
CA LYS A 213 -14.89 10.54 -8.76
C LYS A 213 -14.28 11.56 -7.80
N GLN A 214 -15.07 12.06 -6.87
CA GLN A 214 -14.51 12.61 -5.64
C GLN A 214 -13.60 11.52 -5.09
N PRO A 215 -12.37 11.84 -4.64
CA PRO A 215 -11.61 10.89 -3.88
C PRO A 215 -12.55 10.39 -2.79
N GLU A 216 -12.75 9.07 -2.74
CA GLU A 216 -13.65 8.42 -1.80
C GLU A 216 -13.27 8.87 -0.40
N SER A 217 -13.95 9.89 0.10
CA SER A 217 -13.99 10.15 1.53
C SER A 217 -14.60 8.89 2.11
N ASN A 218 -13.78 8.08 2.75
CA ASN A 218 -14.20 6.88 3.47
C ASN A 218 -15.24 7.34 4.51
N ILE A 219 -16.52 7.25 4.17
CA ILE A 219 -17.67 7.69 5.01
C ILE A 219 -17.62 7.05 6.40
N PHE A 220 -16.88 5.95 6.53
CA PHE A 220 -16.61 5.26 7.79
C PHE A 220 -15.48 5.89 8.63
N VAL A 221 -14.71 6.86 8.08
CA VAL A 221 -13.55 7.48 8.75
C VAL A 221 -13.90 8.80 9.45
N GLN A 222 -15.03 9.43 9.14
CA GLN A 222 -15.30 10.84 9.47
C GLN A 222 -15.87 11.19 10.86
N ASN A 223 -15.99 10.26 11.83
CA ASN A 223 -16.59 10.62 13.14
C ASN A 223 -15.95 9.91 14.35
N SER A 224 -14.62 9.88 14.48
CA SER A 224 -14.04 9.61 15.79
C SER A 224 -13.79 10.93 16.52
N SER A 225 -14.33 11.05 17.73
CA SER A 225 -13.98 12.16 18.65
C SER A 225 -12.55 12.04 19.20
N GLU A 226 -11.88 10.93 18.93
CA GLU A 226 -10.51 10.62 19.35
C GLU A 226 -9.51 11.08 18.27
N PRO A 227 -8.35 11.68 18.64
CA PRO A 227 -7.31 12.05 17.70
C PRO A 227 -6.80 10.81 16.94
N THR A 228 -6.72 10.91 15.62
CA THR A 228 -6.26 9.84 14.74
C THR A 228 -4.84 10.13 14.29
N ILE A 229 -3.91 9.20 14.59
CA ILE A 229 -2.47 9.33 14.33
C ILE A 229 -2.04 8.39 13.22
N LEU A 230 -1.34 8.91 12.21
CA LEU A 230 -0.56 8.11 11.29
C LEU A 230 0.92 8.21 11.63
N ILE A 231 1.58 7.07 11.82
CA ILE A 231 3.05 7.04 11.97
C ILE A 231 3.63 6.79 10.57
N TYR A 232 4.16 7.85 9.97
CA TYR A 232 4.77 7.75 8.64
C TYR A 232 6.10 7.00 8.73
N PRO A 233 6.37 5.99 7.87
CA PRO A 233 7.59 5.21 7.96
C PRO A 233 8.84 6.08 7.95
N LEU A 234 9.68 5.93 8.98
CA LEU A 234 10.85 6.77 9.18
C LEU A 234 11.78 6.73 7.96
N LYS A 235 12.43 7.86 7.67
CA LYS A 235 13.42 7.95 6.61
C LYS A 235 14.76 7.40 7.13
N ASN A 236 15.29 6.38 6.48
CA ASN A 236 16.66 5.95 6.74
C ASN A 236 17.65 6.94 6.10
N LEU A 237 18.56 7.47 6.91
CA LEU A 237 19.64 8.37 6.47
C LEU A 237 21.02 7.70 6.55
N SER A 238 21.09 6.38 6.80
CA SER A 238 22.32 5.60 6.90
C SER A 238 22.67 4.98 5.55
N ASP A 239 23.97 4.81 5.29
CA ASP A 239 24.49 4.27 4.01
C ASP A 239 24.39 2.74 3.88
N LYS A 240 23.89 2.01 4.89
CA LYS A 240 23.82 0.54 4.90
C LYS A 240 22.39 0.06 4.63
N GLU A 241 22.23 -0.99 3.82
CA GLU A 241 20.94 -1.65 3.54
C GLU A 241 20.25 -2.20 4.81
N ASP A 242 21.02 -2.69 5.76
CA ASP A 242 20.51 -3.19 7.05
C ASP A 242 19.70 -2.13 7.84
N SER A 243 19.95 -0.86 7.58
CA SER A 243 19.26 0.26 8.24
C SER A 243 17.84 0.50 7.73
N ASN A 244 17.42 -0.08 6.60
CA ASN A 244 16.02 -0.04 6.14
C ASN A 244 15.14 -0.95 7.01
N SER A 245 15.68 -2.09 7.44
CA SER A 245 15.02 -3.01 8.37
C SER A 245 14.82 -2.36 9.74
N LEU A 246 15.82 -1.61 10.21
CA LEU A 246 15.74 -0.84 11.46
C LEU A 246 14.62 0.22 11.40
N SER A 247 14.54 0.98 10.32
CA SER A 247 13.50 1.98 10.12
C SER A 247 12.09 1.37 10.10
N ALA A 248 11.93 0.23 9.44
CA ALA A 248 10.65 -0.48 9.37
C ALA A 248 10.26 -1.05 10.74
N ALA A 249 11.20 -1.70 11.44
CA ALA A 249 10.99 -2.26 12.77
C ALA A 249 10.65 -1.18 13.80
N PHE A 250 11.34 -0.04 13.74
CA PHE A 250 11.06 1.09 14.62
C PHE A 250 9.65 1.65 14.40
N THR A 251 9.24 1.79 13.15
CA THR A 251 7.89 2.28 12.78
C THR A 251 6.81 1.31 13.29
N ASP A 252 6.97 0.00 13.07
CA ASP A 252 6.00 -1.01 13.49
C ASP A 252 5.87 -1.06 15.02
N SER A 253 6.98 -1.03 15.72
CA SER A 253 7.00 -1.01 17.20
C SER A 253 6.31 0.24 17.76
N MET A 254 6.53 1.42 17.18
CA MET A 254 5.83 2.64 17.58
C MET A 254 4.31 2.54 17.36
N ILE A 255 3.87 1.98 16.22
CA ILE A 255 2.44 1.75 15.95
C ILE A 255 1.85 0.85 17.03
N GLN A 256 2.55 -0.24 17.38
CA GLN A 256 2.07 -1.18 18.39
C GLN A 256 2.04 -0.56 19.78
N ASN A 257 3.08 0.18 20.16
CA ASN A 257 3.15 0.86 21.45
C ASN A 257 1.98 1.84 21.61
N LEU A 258 1.81 2.76 20.66
CA LEU A 258 0.76 3.78 20.74
C LEU A 258 -0.67 3.21 20.62
N SER A 259 -0.86 2.09 19.90
CA SER A 259 -2.18 1.46 19.71
C SER A 259 -2.78 0.86 20.98
N GLN A 260 -2.03 0.79 22.07
CA GLN A 260 -2.50 0.23 23.34
C GLN A 260 -3.21 1.22 24.23
N TYR A 261 -3.02 2.50 23.94
CA TYR A 261 -3.60 3.54 24.77
C TYR A 261 -4.99 3.90 24.29
N SER A 262 -5.96 3.91 25.19
CA SER A 262 -7.30 4.41 24.92
C SER A 262 -7.28 5.93 24.79
N GLY A 263 -8.15 6.47 23.92
CA GLY A 263 -8.23 7.92 23.68
C GLY A 263 -7.40 8.39 22.50
N VAL A 264 -6.80 7.48 21.74
CA VAL A 264 -6.11 7.74 20.48
C VAL A 264 -6.35 6.60 19.48
N VAL A 265 -6.61 6.95 18.22
CA VAL A 265 -6.71 5.98 17.12
C VAL A 265 -5.39 5.98 16.37
N VAL A 266 -4.65 4.87 16.38
CA VAL A 266 -3.39 4.75 15.64
C VAL A 266 -3.62 3.95 14.37
N LEU A 267 -3.31 4.55 13.22
CA LEU A 267 -3.48 3.89 11.92
C LEU A 267 -2.46 2.75 11.76
N SER A 268 -2.90 1.67 11.13
CA SER A 268 -2.11 0.44 11.02
C SER A 268 -0.84 0.59 10.17
N GLU A 269 0.09 -0.36 10.35
CA GLU A 269 1.31 -0.46 9.55
C GLU A 269 1.03 -0.52 8.05
N SER A 270 -0.02 -1.24 7.63
CA SER A 270 -0.41 -1.33 6.22
C SER A 270 -0.83 0.02 5.65
N THR A 271 -1.54 0.84 6.44
CA THR A 271 -1.91 2.21 6.08
C THR A 271 -0.68 3.11 5.97
N SER A 272 0.24 3.01 6.92
CA SER A 272 1.51 3.75 6.92
C SER A 272 2.38 3.41 5.71
N LYS A 273 2.52 2.13 5.39
CA LYS A 273 3.24 1.66 4.19
C LYS A 273 2.57 2.12 2.89
N HIS A 274 1.23 2.12 2.85
CA HIS A 274 0.47 2.60 1.69
C HIS A 274 0.67 4.11 1.50
N ALA A 275 0.60 4.90 2.56
CA ALA A 275 0.87 6.34 2.50
C ALA A 275 2.28 6.64 1.97
N LYS A 276 3.30 5.88 2.44
CA LYS A 276 4.68 6.00 1.95
C LYS A 276 4.83 5.58 0.50
N LYS A 277 4.24 4.45 0.09
CA LYS A 277 4.31 3.93 -1.29
C LYS A 277 3.74 4.92 -2.30
N ASN A 278 2.66 5.62 -1.94
CA ASN A 278 2.03 6.63 -2.78
C ASN A 278 2.58 8.04 -2.53
N GLU A 279 3.57 8.19 -1.63
CA GLU A 279 4.20 9.47 -1.27
C GLU A 279 3.17 10.54 -0.89
N TYR A 280 2.15 10.16 -0.13
CA TYR A 280 1.08 11.08 0.26
C TYR A 280 1.62 12.26 1.07
N SER A 281 1.19 13.46 0.69
CA SER A 281 1.36 14.69 1.44
C SER A 281 0.57 14.67 2.76
N ASP A 282 0.84 15.62 3.62
CA ASP A 282 0.12 15.76 4.88
C ASP A 282 -1.37 16.01 4.66
N LEU A 283 -1.73 16.77 3.63
CA LEU A 283 -3.12 17.00 3.25
C LEU A 283 -3.79 15.70 2.75
N GLU A 284 -3.14 14.95 1.87
CA GLU A 284 -3.66 13.67 1.37
C GLU A 284 -3.79 12.62 2.48
N ILE A 285 -2.87 12.62 3.46
CA ILE A 285 -2.97 11.77 4.65
C ILE A 285 -4.23 12.12 5.46
N LYS A 286 -4.48 13.42 5.66
CA LYS A 286 -5.69 13.91 6.32
C LYS A 286 -6.95 13.52 5.56
N GLU A 287 -7.00 13.78 4.25
CA GLU A 287 -8.18 13.54 3.41
C GLU A 287 -8.47 12.05 3.21
N ASN A 288 -7.45 11.23 2.95
CA ASN A 288 -7.62 9.81 2.66
C ASN A 288 -7.84 8.94 3.90
N TYR A 289 -7.27 9.34 5.05
CA TYR A 289 -7.29 8.49 6.25
C TYR A 289 -7.96 9.15 7.46
N GLY A 290 -8.38 10.40 7.37
CA GLY A 290 -8.96 11.14 8.49
C GLY A 290 -7.96 11.35 9.64
N ALA A 291 -6.65 11.29 9.35
CA ALA A 291 -5.64 11.53 10.36
C ALA A 291 -5.66 13.01 10.78
N SER A 292 -5.72 13.26 12.08
CA SER A 292 -5.56 14.60 12.66
C SER A 292 -4.10 14.92 12.97
N LEU A 293 -3.27 13.87 13.11
CA LEU A 293 -1.86 13.97 13.47
C LEU A 293 -1.03 13.02 12.61
N VAL A 294 0.20 13.42 12.29
CA VAL A 294 1.18 12.54 11.65
C VAL A 294 2.53 12.59 12.39
N VAL A 295 3.06 11.42 12.68
CA VAL A 295 4.43 11.27 13.21
C VAL A 295 5.36 11.05 12.03
N LYS A 296 6.35 11.92 11.85
CA LYS A 296 7.40 11.80 10.84
C LYS A 296 8.77 11.85 11.48
N GLY A 297 9.74 11.24 10.84
CA GLY A 297 11.10 11.28 11.36
C GLY A 297 12.11 10.63 10.45
N SER A 298 13.34 10.57 10.97
CA SER A 298 14.46 9.92 10.31
C SER A 298 15.33 9.20 11.32
N ILE A 299 15.95 8.11 10.88
CA ILE A 299 16.93 7.36 11.66
C ILE A 299 18.25 7.34 10.93
N GLN A 300 19.35 7.50 11.66
CA GLN A 300 20.70 7.45 11.14
C GLN A 300 21.57 6.64 12.08
N SER A 301 22.31 5.67 11.55
CA SER A 301 23.26 4.86 12.29
C SER A 301 24.68 5.17 11.85
N ALA A 302 25.59 5.34 12.82
CA ALA A 302 27.01 5.58 12.60
C ALA A 302 27.82 4.74 13.59
N GLY A 303 28.47 3.69 13.13
CA GLY A 303 29.16 2.72 13.99
C GLY A 303 28.19 1.95 14.89
N SER A 304 28.43 1.98 16.22
CA SER A 304 27.58 1.36 17.22
C SER A 304 26.43 2.26 17.72
N THR A 305 26.37 3.51 17.31
CA THR A 305 25.38 4.47 17.81
C THR A 305 24.38 4.82 16.72
N SER A 306 23.12 4.86 17.10
CA SER A 306 22.01 5.30 16.24
C SER A 306 21.40 6.59 16.77
N ARG A 307 20.88 7.41 15.89
CA ARG A 307 20.13 8.62 16.23
C ARG A 307 18.81 8.63 15.50
N VAL A 308 17.73 8.89 16.22
CA VAL A 308 16.40 9.09 15.67
C VAL A 308 15.90 10.51 15.95
N GLY A 309 15.40 11.17 14.94
CA GLY A 309 14.70 12.46 15.08
C GLY A 309 13.24 12.27 14.74
N ILE A 310 12.34 12.69 15.63
CA ILE A 310 10.88 12.52 15.50
C ILE A 310 10.21 13.89 15.53
N ARG A 311 9.12 14.01 14.79
CA ARG A 311 8.23 15.18 14.78
C ARG A 311 6.78 14.71 14.78
N LEU A 312 5.97 15.28 15.65
CA LEU A 312 4.52 15.19 15.64
C LEU A 312 3.97 16.44 14.94
N ILE A 313 3.23 16.25 13.88
CA ILE A 313 2.64 17.33 13.07
C ILE A 313 1.14 17.31 13.27
N ASP A 314 0.56 18.44 13.66
CA ASP A 314 -0.88 18.67 13.71
C ASP A 314 -1.36 19.03 12.29
N LEU A 315 -2.19 18.16 11.71
CA LEU A 315 -2.70 18.32 10.35
C LEU A 315 -3.88 19.29 10.27
N GLU A 316 -4.51 19.64 11.41
CA GLU A 316 -5.55 20.65 11.47
C GLU A 316 -4.96 22.05 11.39
N ARG A 317 -3.86 22.25 12.13
CA ARG A 317 -3.16 23.54 12.22
C ARG A 317 -2.01 23.66 11.21
N ASN A 318 -1.62 22.55 10.59
CA ASN A 318 -0.47 22.46 9.69
C ASN A 318 0.82 22.97 10.35
N GLU A 319 1.06 22.56 11.60
CA GLU A 319 2.23 22.96 12.39
C GLU A 319 2.90 21.77 13.06
N VAL A 320 4.20 21.91 13.36
CA VAL A 320 4.91 20.91 14.17
C VAL A 320 4.54 21.12 15.63
N ALA A 321 3.67 20.24 16.14
CA ALA A 321 3.18 20.30 17.51
C ALA A 321 4.29 19.91 18.52
N TRP A 322 5.15 18.97 18.15
CA TRP A 322 6.28 18.54 18.98
C TRP A 322 7.41 17.95 18.11
N SER A 323 8.67 18.09 18.56
CA SER A 323 9.82 17.42 17.95
C SER A 323 10.92 17.18 18.95
N ASP A 324 11.61 16.04 18.82
CA ASP A 324 12.77 15.70 19.66
C ASP A 324 13.76 14.80 18.90
N LYS A 325 14.95 14.60 19.50
CA LYS A 325 16.04 13.78 18.98
C LYS A 325 16.60 12.90 20.06
N TYR A 326 16.70 11.61 19.79
CA TYR A 326 17.22 10.60 20.70
C TYR A 326 18.47 9.96 20.10
N GLN A 327 19.45 9.69 20.93
CA GLN A 327 20.65 8.95 20.57
C GLN A 327 20.71 7.69 21.43
N PHE A 328 21.00 6.54 20.81
CA PHE A 328 20.92 5.26 21.46
C PHE A 328 21.88 4.23 20.86
N GLU A 329 22.22 3.21 21.63
CA GLU A 329 22.84 1.98 21.15
C GLU A 329 21.76 0.94 20.76
N PRO A 330 22.07 -0.09 19.93
CA PRO A 330 21.09 -1.07 19.48
C PRO A 330 20.30 -1.79 20.57
N ASN A 331 20.88 -1.94 21.76
CA ASN A 331 20.24 -2.54 22.94
C ASN A 331 19.23 -1.61 23.65
N GLU A 332 19.30 -0.30 23.41
CA GLU A 332 18.43 0.72 24.03
C GLU A 332 17.24 1.12 23.12
N ILE A 333 17.14 0.52 21.93
CA ILE A 333 16.15 0.91 20.90
C ILE A 333 14.73 0.92 21.43
N PHE A 334 14.40 0.01 22.30
CA PHE A 334 13.06 -0.16 22.82
C PHE A 334 12.74 0.86 23.91
N GLU A 335 13.70 1.17 24.79
CA GLU A 335 13.56 2.23 25.79
C GLU A 335 13.28 3.58 25.12
N ILE A 336 14.00 3.87 24.03
CA ILE A 336 13.80 5.09 23.24
C ILE A 336 12.43 5.10 22.54
N GLN A 337 11.94 3.96 22.08
CA GLN A 337 10.60 3.86 21.51
C GLN A 337 9.51 4.17 22.53
N ASP A 338 9.69 3.71 23.78
CA ASP A 338 8.78 4.02 24.88
C ASP A 338 8.81 5.49 25.25
N ASP A 339 10.00 6.07 25.34
CA ASP A 339 10.18 7.49 25.63
C ASP A 339 9.49 8.36 24.58
N ILE A 340 9.62 8.02 23.30
CA ILE A 340 8.95 8.71 22.19
C ILE A 340 7.44 8.53 22.29
N GLY A 341 6.96 7.30 22.52
CA GLY A 341 5.54 7.02 22.70
C GLY A 341 4.92 7.81 23.84
N ASN A 342 5.57 7.80 25.01
CA ASN A 342 5.15 8.55 26.18
C ASN A 342 5.17 10.08 25.93
N ALA A 343 6.18 10.60 25.23
CA ALA A 343 6.27 12.01 24.87
C ALA A 343 5.12 12.44 23.96
N ILE A 344 4.76 11.61 22.95
CA ILE A 344 3.63 11.84 22.06
C ILE A 344 2.31 11.85 22.87
N LEU A 345 2.08 10.84 23.72
CA LEU A 345 0.86 10.72 24.51
C LEU A 345 0.72 11.86 25.52
N ASN A 346 1.80 12.26 26.18
CA ASN A 346 1.83 13.40 27.09
C ASN A 346 1.46 14.70 26.36
N HIS A 347 1.95 14.89 25.14
CA HIS A 347 1.61 16.05 24.33
C HIS A 347 0.12 16.08 23.95
N LEU A 348 -0.48 14.91 23.77
CA LEU A 348 -1.91 14.76 23.46
C LEU A 348 -2.82 14.82 24.70
N HIS A 349 -2.27 15.00 25.89
CA HIS A 349 -2.99 14.96 27.17
C HIS A 349 -3.76 13.64 27.40
N VAL A 350 -3.31 12.56 26.78
CA VAL A 350 -3.87 11.22 26.99
C VAL A 350 -3.34 10.69 28.31
N ASN A 351 -4.24 10.37 29.24
CA ASN A 351 -3.84 9.77 30.51
C ASN A 351 -3.26 8.37 30.29
N VAL A 352 -1.97 8.23 30.51
CA VAL A 352 -1.26 6.95 30.44
C VAL A 352 -1.63 6.13 31.67
N VAL A 353 -2.57 5.21 31.52
CA VAL A 353 -2.76 4.13 32.50
C VAL A 353 -1.71 3.07 32.18
N SER A 354 -0.70 2.97 33.02
CA SER A 354 0.51 2.20 32.84
C SER A 354 0.29 0.73 32.45
N GLY A 355 0.97 0.30 31.39
CA GLY A 355 1.11 -1.07 30.92
C GLY A 355 1.90 -1.10 29.63
N SER A 356 3.23 -1.12 29.71
CA SER A 356 4.12 -1.08 28.54
C SER A 356 4.18 -2.41 27.80
N ILE A 357 3.91 -2.42 26.49
CA ILE A 357 4.11 -3.57 25.58
C ILE A 357 5.55 -3.63 25.04
N THR A 358 6.33 -2.59 25.17
CA THR A 358 7.75 -2.59 24.80
C THR A 358 8.49 -3.72 25.49
N ASP A 359 8.08 -4.04 26.71
CA ASP A 359 8.51 -5.22 27.43
C ASP A 359 8.25 -6.53 26.67
N GLU A 360 7.15 -6.62 25.89
CA GLU A 360 6.81 -7.85 25.17
C GLU A 360 7.75 -8.08 23.96
N TYR A 361 8.00 -7.08 23.12
CA TYR A 361 8.85 -7.26 21.92
C TYR A 361 10.34 -7.32 22.25
N THR A 362 10.81 -6.50 23.18
CA THR A 362 12.22 -6.46 23.61
C THR A 362 12.61 -7.74 24.35
N LYS A 363 11.78 -8.14 25.29
CA LYS A 363 11.98 -9.41 26.01
C LYS A 363 11.75 -10.62 25.10
N THR A 364 10.95 -10.44 24.04
CA THR A 364 10.53 -11.52 23.16
C THR A 364 11.59 -11.87 22.11
N PHE A 365 12.11 -10.91 21.37
CA PHE A 365 13.01 -11.18 20.24
C PHE A 365 14.46 -10.76 20.48
N GLY A 366 14.74 -9.91 21.45
CA GLY A 366 16.07 -9.57 21.96
C GLY A 366 16.98 -8.78 21.00
N THR A 367 16.87 -8.98 19.68
CA THR A 367 17.72 -8.33 18.67
C THR A 367 16.92 -7.86 17.48
N LEU A 368 17.46 -6.83 16.78
CA LEU A 368 16.89 -6.32 15.54
C LEU A 368 16.87 -7.37 14.42
N GLU A 369 17.88 -8.24 14.38
CA GLU A 369 17.96 -9.33 13.38
C GLU A 369 16.78 -10.29 13.56
N ASN A 370 16.49 -10.73 14.77
CA ASN A 370 15.34 -11.59 15.07
C ASN A 370 14.01 -10.92 14.72
N LEU A 371 13.91 -9.60 14.97
CA LEU A 371 12.73 -8.83 14.58
C LEU A 371 12.56 -8.77 13.05
N THR A 372 13.65 -8.63 12.31
CA THR A 372 13.62 -8.66 10.83
C THR A 372 13.16 -10.01 10.30
N ILE A 373 13.62 -11.09 10.90
CA ILE A 373 13.21 -12.46 10.53
C ILE A 373 11.70 -12.65 10.75
N ILE A 374 11.14 -12.22 11.89
CA ILE A 374 9.71 -12.40 12.15
C ILE A 374 8.83 -11.52 11.26
N LEU A 375 9.26 -10.31 10.89
CA LEU A 375 8.55 -9.47 9.92
C LEU A 375 8.54 -10.12 8.53
N SER A 376 9.65 -10.74 8.11
CA SER A 376 9.73 -11.52 6.86
C SER A 376 8.79 -12.73 6.90
N ALA A 377 8.77 -13.45 8.02
CA ALA A 377 7.83 -14.55 8.23
C ALA A 377 6.37 -14.09 8.08
N ARG A 378 5.99 -12.97 8.72
CA ARG A 378 4.62 -12.43 8.62
C ARG A 378 4.23 -12.05 7.18
N ASN A 379 5.15 -11.52 6.39
CA ASN A 379 4.89 -11.22 4.99
C ASN A 379 4.58 -12.49 4.19
N GLU A 380 5.29 -13.58 4.44
CA GLU A 380 5.01 -14.87 3.81
C GLU A 380 3.67 -15.47 4.27
N TRP A 381 3.36 -15.40 5.57
CA TRP A 381 2.10 -15.86 6.13
C TRP A 381 0.89 -15.15 5.49
N ARG A 382 0.97 -13.83 5.23
CA ARG A 382 -0.10 -13.03 4.63
C ARG A 382 -0.50 -13.48 3.22
N LYS A 383 0.37 -14.21 2.51
CA LYS A 383 0.06 -14.74 1.16
C LYS A 383 -1.06 -15.79 1.18
N PHE A 384 -1.33 -16.40 2.32
CA PHE A 384 -2.33 -17.44 2.55
C PHE A 384 -2.31 -18.57 1.49
N LYS A 385 -1.11 -19.06 1.17
CA LYS A 385 -0.84 -20.12 0.18
C LYS A 385 0.13 -21.15 0.77
N PRO A 386 0.11 -22.42 0.28
CA PRO A 386 1.02 -23.45 0.77
C PRO A 386 2.50 -23.07 0.70
N ASP A 387 2.93 -22.38 -0.38
CA ASP A 387 4.32 -21.95 -0.55
C ASP A 387 4.71 -20.87 0.46
N GLY A 388 3.83 -19.89 0.69
CA GLY A 388 4.03 -18.87 1.71
C GLY A 388 4.12 -19.50 3.10
N LEU A 389 3.28 -20.49 3.41
CA LEU A 389 3.36 -21.19 4.69
C LEU A 389 4.66 -21.99 4.84
N ARG A 390 5.19 -22.61 3.76
CA ARG A 390 6.51 -23.27 3.80
C ARG A 390 7.64 -22.27 4.07
N ALA A 391 7.58 -21.10 3.43
CA ALA A 391 8.55 -20.04 3.68
C ALA A 391 8.46 -19.49 5.12
N TYR A 392 7.23 -19.30 5.62
CA TYR A 392 6.97 -18.91 7.01
C TYR A 392 7.67 -19.85 8.01
N TRP A 393 7.47 -21.16 7.87
CA TRP A 393 8.06 -22.13 8.77
C TRP A 393 9.59 -22.17 8.71
N ARG A 394 10.21 -21.84 7.55
CA ARG A 394 11.68 -21.69 7.47
C ARG A 394 12.17 -20.52 8.34
N TYR A 395 11.49 -19.39 8.33
CA TYR A 395 11.82 -18.25 9.20
C TYR A 395 11.61 -18.57 10.69
N ILE A 396 10.52 -19.29 11.01
CA ILE A 396 10.30 -19.74 12.40
C ILE A 396 11.42 -20.69 12.85
N ALA A 397 11.87 -21.60 12.00
CA ALA A 397 12.98 -22.50 12.29
C ALA A 397 14.31 -21.74 12.55
N GLN A 398 14.61 -20.70 11.79
CA GLN A 398 15.76 -19.82 12.05
C GLN A 398 15.67 -19.15 13.43
N LEU A 399 14.49 -18.69 13.81
CA LEU A 399 14.29 -18.12 15.15
C LEU A 399 14.38 -19.17 16.26
N GLU A 400 13.97 -20.41 16.00
CA GLU A 400 14.14 -21.53 16.96
C GLU A 400 15.60 -21.85 17.24
N GLU A 401 16.49 -21.72 16.24
CA GLU A 401 17.93 -21.93 16.41
C GLU A 401 18.55 -20.89 17.36
N VAL A 402 18.06 -19.65 17.33
CA VAL A 402 18.61 -18.55 18.12
C VAL A 402 17.94 -18.44 19.49
N LEU A 403 16.60 -18.53 19.52
CA LEU A 403 15.80 -18.27 20.73
C LEU A 403 15.49 -19.54 21.53
N GLY A 404 15.69 -20.72 20.94
CA GLY A 404 15.26 -22.00 21.48
C GLY A 404 13.82 -22.38 21.05
N LYS A 405 13.61 -23.69 20.88
CA LYS A 405 12.33 -24.23 20.40
C LYS A 405 11.13 -23.91 21.30
N ASP A 406 11.34 -23.82 22.60
CA ASP A 406 10.30 -23.56 23.59
C ASP A 406 10.24 -22.10 24.02
N SER A 407 10.88 -21.21 23.27
CA SER A 407 10.86 -19.77 23.55
C SER A 407 9.44 -19.22 23.53
N PRO A 408 9.01 -18.49 24.57
CA PRO A 408 7.70 -17.82 24.58
C PRO A 408 7.49 -16.88 23.38
N ALA A 409 8.58 -16.27 22.90
CA ALA A 409 8.59 -15.45 21.68
C ALA A 409 7.92 -16.10 20.46
N LEU A 410 7.94 -17.42 20.41
CA LEU A 410 7.48 -18.19 19.26
C LEU A 410 6.06 -18.76 19.44
N TYR A 411 5.46 -18.71 20.63
CA TYR A 411 4.14 -19.33 20.89
C TYR A 411 3.08 -18.83 19.91
N ARG A 412 2.85 -17.53 19.87
CA ARG A 412 1.86 -16.90 18.97
C ARG A 412 2.14 -17.17 17.50
N ASN A 413 3.41 -17.07 17.12
CA ASN A 413 3.80 -17.28 15.72
C ASN A 413 3.60 -18.74 15.31
N LYS A 414 4.00 -19.70 16.12
CA LYS A 414 3.72 -21.12 15.86
C LYS A 414 2.23 -21.41 15.80
N ALA A 415 1.44 -20.82 16.70
CA ALA A 415 -0.01 -20.95 16.69
C ALA A 415 -0.61 -20.42 15.38
N TRP A 416 -0.22 -19.25 14.88
CA TRP A 416 -0.65 -18.73 13.57
C TRP A 416 -0.24 -19.65 12.41
N GLY A 417 0.95 -20.24 12.43
CA GLY A 417 1.41 -21.19 11.43
C GLY A 417 0.53 -22.44 11.38
N ILE A 418 0.19 -23.02 12.54
CA ILE A 418 -0.69 -24.18 12.65
C ILE A 418 -2.11 -23.82 12.25
N TYR A 419 -2.64 -22.69 12.70
CA TYR A 419 -3.95 -22.17 12.30
C TYR A 419 -4.09 -22.10 10.79
N GLN A 420 -3.08 -21.55 10.10
CA GLN A 420 -3.08 -21.45 8.64
C GLN A 420 -2.97 -22.83 7.98
N ARG A 421 -2.18 -23.76 8.51
CA ARG A 421 -2.05 -25.13 8.01
C ARG A 421 -3.39 -25.86 8.04
N LEU A 422 -4.13 -25.74 9.15
CA LEU A 422 -5.49 -26.26 9.29
C LEU A 422 -6.46 -25.58 8.32
N GLY A 423 -6.39 -24.25 8.20
CA GLY A 423 -7.24 -23.46 7.31
C GLY A 423 -7.02 -23.73 5.82
N LEU A 424 -5.80 -24.15 5.42
CA LEU A 424 -5.47 -24.55 4.06
C LEU A 424 -5.80 -26.02 3.77
N GLY A 425 -6.19 -26.81 4.79
CA GLY A 425 -6.50 -28.23 4.64
C GLY A 425 -5.30 -29.13 4.33
N ILE A 426 -4.07 -28.69 4.70
CA ILE A 426 -2.82 -29.40 4.44
C ILE A 426 -2.18 -29.99 5.70
N SER A 427 -2.97 -30.12 6.77
CA SER A 427 -2.55 -30.81 7.99
C SER A 427 -2.51 -32.33 7.77
N GLU A 428 -1.42 -32.94 8.16
CA GLU A 428 -1.25 -34.40 8.13
C GLU A 428 -1.98 -35.07 9.30
N ASN A 429 -2.12 -34.39 10.42
CA ASN A 429 -2.84 -34.85 11.60
C ASN A 429 -3.63 -33.68 12.23
N VAL A 430 -4.88 -33.57 11.85
CA VAL A 430 -5.76 -32.45 12.23
C VAL A 430 -5.96 -32.37 13.76
N GLU A 431 -6.13 -33.49 14.45
CA GLU A 431 -6.38 -33.49 15.91
C GLU A 431 -5.12 -33.14 16.69
N ALA A 432 -3.94 -33.64 16.28
CA ALA A 432 -2.68 -33.24 16.87
C ALA A 432 -2.38 -31.76 16.68
N ASP A 433 -2.65 -31.23 15.47
CA ASP A 433 -2.49 -29.82 15.18
C ASP A 433 -3.46 -28.94 15.99
N LYS A 434 -4.72 -29.35 16.15
CA LYS A 434 -5.66 -28.64 17.02
C LYS A 434 -5.18 -28.61 18.47
N THR A 435 -4.80 -29.76 19.03
CA THR A 435 -4.30 -29.84 20.41
C THR A 435 -3.11 -28.90 20.59
N LYS A 436 -2.13 -28.96 19.67
CA LYS A 436 -0.95 -28.10 19.75
C LYS A 436 -1.26 -26.62 19.59
N LEU A 437 -2.26 -26.30 18.74
CA LEU A 437 -2.73 -24.93 18.54
C LEU A 437 -3.31 -24.33 19.83
N PHE A 438 -4.15 -25.06 20.55
CA PHE A 438 -4.69 -24.64 21.84
C PHE A 438 -3.59 -24.48 22.89
N GLU A 439 -2.69 -25.46 23.04
CA GLU A 439 -1.56 -25.41 23.96
C GLU A 439 -0.70 -24.13 23.75
N LEU A 440 -0.35 -23.83 22.50
CA LEU A 440 0.47 -22.66 22.17
C LEU A 440 -0.27 -21.34 22.43
N ALA A 441 -1.56 -21.28 22.14
CA ALA A 441 -2.38 -20.09 22.38
C ALA A 441 -2.57 -19.86 23.90
N ASP A 442 -2.81 -20.91 24.67
CA ASP A 442 -2.93 -20.82 26.13
C ASP A 442 -1.59 -20.42 26.78
N ALA A 443 -0.47 -20.95 26.28
CA ALA A 443 0.88 -20.55 26.71
C ALA A 443 1.18 -19.08 26.38
N ASP A 444 0.77 -18.59 25.20
CA ASP A 444 0.92 -17.18 24.80
C ASP A 444 0.10 -16.25 25.72
N VAL A 445 -1.15 -16.62 26.02
CA VAL A 445 -1.99 -15.88 26.96
C VAL A 445 -1.39 -15.88 28.36
N ALA A 446 -0.93 -17.03 28.85
CA ALA A 446 -0.36 -17.14 30.19
C ALA A 446 0.94 -16.33 30.37
N HIS A 447 1.74 -16.24 29.32
CA HIS A 447 3.03 -15.53 29.36
C HIS A 447 2.89 -14.02 29.13
N PHE A 448 2.11 -13.61 28.11
CA PHE A 448 2.02 -12.20 27.70
C PHE A 448 0.73 -11.51 28.13
N GLY A 449 -0.42 -12.21 28.10
CA GLY A 449 -1.72 -11.62 28.44
C GLY A 449 -2.13 -10.42 27.60
N SER A 450 -1.57 -10.27 26.39
CA SER A 450 -1.80 -9.14 25.51
C SER A 450 -3.15 -9.22 24.76
N SER A 451 -3.58 -8.10 24.20
CA SER A 451 -4.78 -8.05 23.35
C SER A 451 -4.71 -9.07 22.19
N GLN A 452 -3.54 -9.19 21.54
CA GLN A 452 -3.32 -10.13 20.46
C GLN A 452 -3.34 -11.60 20.94
N SER A 453 -2.81 -11.89 22.14
CA SER A 453 -2.84 -13.23 22.73
C SER A 453 -4.29 -13.68 22.94
N TYR A 454 -5.08 -12.87 23.63
CA TYR A 454 -6.49 -13.16 23.86
C TYR A 454 -7.30 -13.21 22.55
N ALA A 455 -7.01 -12.32 21.57
CA ALA A 455 -7.72 -12.32 20.30
C ALA A 455 -7.49 -13.61 19.50
N LEU A 456 -6.24 -14.07 19.40
CA LEU A 456 -5.91 -15.34 18.77
C LEU A 456 -6.59 -16.51 19.50
N ARG A 457 -6.54 -16.55 20.83
CA ARG A 457 -7.17 -17.59 21.62
C ARG A 457 -8.69 -17.64 21.41
N ALA A 458 -9.35 -16.48 21.36
CA ALA A 458 -10.77 -16.35 21.07
C ALA A 458 -11.13 -16.84 19.64
N LEU A 459 -10.28 -16.52 18.66
CA LEU A 459 -10.48 -16.99 17.27
C LEU A 459 -10.40 -18.52 17.19
N ILE A 460 -9.41 -19.11 17.84
CA ILE A 460 -9.22 -20.56 17.91
C ILE A 460 -10.43 -21.23 18.55
N GLU A 461 -10.93 -20.66 19.66
CA GLU A 461 -12.13 -21.14 20.33
C GLU A 461 -13.35 -21.14 19.40
N MET A 462 -13.62 -20.01 18.73
CA MET A 462 -14.73 -19.88 17.79
C MET A 462 -14.65 -20.88 16.64
N VAL A 463 -13.45 -21.18 16.15
CA VAL A 463 -13.27 -21.98 14.92
C VAL A 463 -13.23 -23.49 15.23
N PHE A 464 -12.62 -23.89 16.34
CA PHE A 464 -12.27 -25.28 16.62
C PHE A 464 -12.95 -25.88 17.86
N SER A 465 -13.70 -25.10 18.65
CA SER A 465 -14.47 -25.67 19.77
C SER A 465 -15.67 -26.48 19.23
N ASN A 466 -16.10 -27.45 20.00
CA ASN A 466 -17.18 -28.40 19.61
C ASN A 466 -18.53 -27.72 19.37
N ASP A 467 -18.86 -26.67 20.12
CA ASP A 467 -20.07 -25.87 19.96
C ASP A 467 -19.91 -24.73 18.95
N GLY A 468 -18.68 -24.50 18.49
CA GLY A 468 -18.29 -23.48 17.51
C GLY A 468 -18.41 -22.04 18.00
N CYS A 469 -18.63 -21.80 19.28
CA CYS A 469 -18.63 -20.50 19.94
C CYS A 469 -17.87 -20.56 21.27
N GLY A 470 -18.11 -21.59 22.08
CA GLY A 470 -17.45 -21.77 23.36
C GLY A 470 -17.36 -20.47 24.18
N ASP A 471 -16.25 -20.28 24.83
CA ASP A 471 -15.93 -19.06 25.59
C ASP A 471 -15.41 -17.90 24.74
N SER A 472 -15.48 -18.01 23.39
CA SER A 472 -14.89 -17.02 22.46
C SER A 472 -15.33 -15.58 22.73
N ILE A 473 -16.63 -15.37 23.10
CA ILE A 473 -17.16 -14.03 23.43
C ILE A 473 -16.50 -13.46 24.69
N SER A 474 -16.34 -14.27 25.74
CA SER A 474 -15.74 -13.83 27.01
C SER A 474 -14.25 -13.49 26.80
N ILE A 475 -13.54 -14.35 26.06
CA ILE A 475 -12.12 -14.18 25.75
C ILE A 475 -11.88 -12.95 24.87
N ILE A 476 -12.70 -12.71 23.84
CA ILE A 476 -12.50 -11.54 22.96
C ILE A 476 -12.84 -10.23 23.67
N ARG A 477 -13.81 -10.21 24.57
CA ARG A 477 -14.09 -9.04 25.42
C ARG A 477 -12.91 -8.73 26.34
N LYS A 478 -12.22 -9.77 26.86
CA LYS A 478 -10.99 -9.61 27.60
C LYS A 478 -9.89 -9.02 26.72
N ALA A 479 -9.73 -9.50 25.47
CA ALA A 479 -8.78 -8.94 24.52
C ALA A 479 -8.99 -7.42 24.32
N LEU A 480 -10.23 -7.00 24.09
CA LEU A 480 -10.59 -5.58 23.88
C LEU A 480 -10.41 -4.73 25.14
N SER A 481 -10.56 -5.32 26.34
CA SER A 481 -10.30 -4.60 27.60
C SER A 481 -8.81 -4.36 27.86
N VAL A 482 -7.94 -5.15 27.23
CA VAL A 482 -6.47 -4.95 27.27
C VAL A 482 -6.03 -3.95 26.22
N GLY A 483 -6.64 -3.97 25.01
CA GLY A 483 -6.34 -3.02 23.95
C GLY A 483 -7.19 -3.25 22.70
N GLU A 484 -7.64 -2.17 22.05
CA GLU A 484 -8.48 -2.20 20.86
C GLU A 484 -7.64 -2.15 19.58
N THR A 485 -6.83 -3.18 19.33
CA THR A 485 -6.06 -3.29 18.09
C THR A 485 -6.96 -3.62 16.91
N SER A 486 -6.54 -3.28 15.68
CA SER A 486 -7.29 -3.62 14.44
C SER A 486 -7.59 -5.11 14.33
N ASP A 487 -6.62 -5.97 14.70
CA ASP A 487 -6.79 -7.43 14.68
C ASP A 487 -7.82 -7.90 15.72
N ALA A 488 -7.72 -7.41 16.95
CA ALA A 488 -8.67 -7.77 18.02
C ALA A 488 -10.10 -7.31 17.68
N LEU A 489 -10.27 -6.10 17.16
CA LEU A 489 -11.56 -5.59 16.70
C LEU A 489 -12.13 -6.40 15.54
N THR A 490 -11.28 -6.81 14.58
CA THR A 490 -11.70 -7.62 13.43
C THR A 490 -12.15 -9.02 13.85
N ILE A 491 -11.37 -9.65 14.73
CA ILE A 491 -11.71 -10.97 15.30
C ILE A 491 -12.98 -10.85 16.13
N SER A 492 -13.10 -9.81 16.96
CA SER A 492 -14.31 -9.54 17.74
C SER A 492 -15.54 -9.41 16.85
N GLY A 493 -15.45 -8.62 15.77
CA GLY A 493 -16.54 -8.48 14.84
C GLY A 493 -16.97 -9.80 14.20
N SER A 494 -16.01 -10.68 13.91
CA SER A 494 -16.29 -12.02 13.37
C SER A 494 -16.97 -12.92 14.40
N ILE A 495 -16.51 -12.87 15.64
CA ILE A 495 -17.10 -13.64 16.77
C ILE A 495 -18.49 -13.12 17.09
N GLU A 496 -18.67 -11.82 17.26
CA GLU A 496 -19.98 -11.22 17.59
C GLU A 496 -21.01 -11.46 16.48
N ARG A 497 -20.63 -11.48 15.21
CA ARG A 497 -21.54 -11.86 14.10
C ARG A 497 -21.99 -13.30 14.18
N LYS A 498 -21.12 -14.23 14.59
CA LYS A 498 -21.43 -15.68 14.62
C LYS A 498 -22.07 -16.13 15.92
N CYS A 499 -21.67 -15.55 17.04
CA CYS A 499 -21.91 -16.06 18.37
C CYS A 499 -22.54 -15.03 19.33
N GLY A 500 -22.60 -13.75 18.94
CA GLY A 500 -23.00 -12.66 19.83
C GLY A 500 -23.95 -11.65 19.18
N ASP A 501 -23.68 -10.36 19.45
CA ASP A 501 -24.52 -9.24 19.02
C ASP A 501 -24.06 -8.64 17.69
N ILE A 502 -24.98 -8.61 16.72
CA ILE A 502 -24.70 -8.09 15.37
C ILE A 502 -24.38 -6.60 15.34
N ASN A 503 -24.93 -5.78 16.25
CA ASN A 503 -24.65 -4.36 16.31
C ASN A 503 -23.24 -4.12 16.84
N THR A 504 -22.80 -4.90 17.82
CA THR A 504 -21.41 -4.90 18.31
C THR A 504 -20.45 -5.35 17.22
N SER A 505 -20.83 -6.37 16.43
CA SER A 505 -20.06 -6.79 15.27
C SER A 505 -19.83 -5.65 14.28
N VAL A 506 -20.90 -4.96 13.85
CA VAL A 506 -20.79 -3.82 12.91
C VAL A 506 -19.95 -2.70 13.50
N ARG A 507 -20.17 -2.33 14.76
CA ARG A 507 -19.39 -1.28 15.45
C ARG A 507 -17.90 -1.59 15.47
N ASN A 508 -17.52 -2.80 15.90
CA ASN A 508 -16.12 -3.19 16.04
C ASN A 508 -15.42 -3.30 14.68
N LEU A 509 -16.09 -3.83 13.65
CA LEU A 509 -15.54 -3.89 12.29
C LEU A 509 -15.43 -2.51 11.64
N THR A 510 -16.37 -1.60 11.92
CA THR A 510 -16.27 -0.22 11.48
C THR A 510 -15.06 0.47 12.13
N LYS A 511 -14.85 0.29 13.44
CA LYS A 511 -13.67 0.82 14.14
C LYS A 511 -12.37 0.18 13.61
N ALA A 512 -12.36 -1.13 13.34
CA ALA A 512 -11.21 -1.80 12.71
C ALA A 512 -10.88 -1.22 11.33
N LEU A 513 -11.91 -0.90 10.52
CA LEU A 513 -11.72 -0.29 9.21
C LEU A 513 -11.23 1.17 9.30
N GLN A 514 -11.62 1.91 10.34
CA GLN A 514 -11.06 3.24 10.64
C GLN A 514 -9.57 3.17 10.94
N ILE A 515 -9.12 2.19 11.74
CA ILE A 515 -7.70 1.96 12.07
C ILE A 515 -6.94 1.46 10.83
N THR A 516 -7.58 0.66 9.97
CA THR A 516 -6.98 0.06 8.77
C THR A 516 -7.78 0.40 7.51
N PRO A 517 -7.89 1.67 7.12
CA PRO A 517 -8.69 2.09 5.97
C PRO A 517 -8.21 1.47 4.65
N ASN A 518 -6.92 1.14 4.54
CA ASN A 518 -6.35 0.46 3.38
C ASN A 518 -6.35 -1.07 3.53
N ASP A 519 -7.42 -1.64 4.06
CA ASP A 519 -7.65 -3.09 4.24
C ASP A 519 -7.21 -3.94 3.02
N ASN A 520 -5.91 -4.22 2.93
CA ASN A 520 -5.33 -5.02 1.86
C ASN A 520 -5.87 -6.46 1.93
N GLY A 521 -6.38 -6.97 0.80
CA GLY A 521 -7.05 -8.26 0.73
C GLY A 521 -8.48 -8.25 1.26
N PHE A 522 -9.05 -7.09 1.57
CA PHE A 522 -10.46 -6.91 1.97
C PHE A 522 -10.90 -7.75 3.17
N PHE A 523 -9.99 -8.11 4.07
CA PHE A 523 -10.36 -8.98 5.19
C PHE A 523 -11.37 -8.32 6.13
N ILE A 524 -11.15 -7.07 6.55
CA ILE A 524 -12.06 -6.32 7.42
C ILE A 524 -13.35 -6.00 6.68
N ARG A 525 -13.24 -5.47 5.44
CA ARG A 525 -14.41 -5.15 4.60
C ARG A 525 -15.29 -6.35 4.33
N ARG A 526 -14.69 -7.51 4.08
CA ARG A 526 -15.42 -8.77 3.90
C ARG A 526 -16.23 -9.14 5.13
N GLN A 527 -15.64 -9.04 6.32
CA GLN A 527 -16.35 -9.33 7.57
C GLN A 527 -17.45 -8.32 7.83
N LEU A 528 -17.19 -7.02 7.56
CA LEU A 528 -18.19 -5.96 7.72
C LEU A 528 -19.36 -6.12 6.74
N ALA A 529 -19.09 -6.46 5.47
CA ALA A 529 -20.13 -6.73 4.48
C ALA A 529 -21.07 -7.87 4.94
N GLY A 530 -20.49 -8.97 5.47
CA GLY A 530 -21.27 -10.07 6.04
C GLY A 530 -22.09 -9.65 7.25
N SER A 531 -21.57 -8.76 8.09
CA SER A 531 -22.29 -8.24 9.27
C SER A 531 -23.40 -7.30 8.88
N LEU A 532 -23.19 -6.41 7.92
CA LEU A 532 -24.21 -5.51 7.38
C LEU A 532 -25.34 -6.29 6.70
N TYR A 533 -25.02 -7.30 5.89
CA TYR A 533 -26.00 -8.23 5.33
C TYR A 533 -26.81 -8.93 6.42
N THR A 534 -26.14 -9.47 7.44
CA THR A 534 -26.79 -10.16 8.56
C THR A 534 -27.74 -9.25 9.33
N LYS A 535 -27.35 -7.98 9.49
CA LYS A 535 -28.16 -6.94 10.13
C LYS A 535 -29.34 -6.48 9.26
N GLY A 536 -29.28 -6.70 7.94
CA GLY A 536 -30.23 -6.17 6.97
C GLY A 536 -29.95 -4.72 6.55
N ASP A 537 -28.78 -4.20 6.85
CA ASP A 537 -28.35 -2.84 6.52
C ASP A 537 -27.76 -2.79 5.11
N LEU A 538 -28.66 -2.91 4.12
CA LEU A 538 -28.29 -3.05 2.70
C LEU A 538 -27.75 -1.73 2.12
N GLU A 539 -28.14 -0.59 2.69
CA GLU A 539 -27.66 0.71 2.23
C GLU A 539 -26.15 0.87 2.54
N ASN A 540 -25.74 0.62 3.77
CA ASN A 540 -24.33 0.67 4.15
C ASN A 540 -23.52 -0.46 3.51
N LEU A 541 -24.14 -1.61 3.22
CA LEU A 541 -23.52 -2.68 2.45
C LEU A 541 -23.15 -2.20 1.03
N GLU A 542 -24.05 -1.53 0.33
CA GLU A 542 -23.79 -0.96 -0.99
C GLU A 542 -22.68 0.10 -0.93
N ARG A 543 -22.77 1.03 0.01
CA ARG A 543 -21.74 2.07 0.22
C ARG A 543 -20.35 1.48 0.50
N LEU A 544 -20.30 0.33 1.16
CA LEU A 544 -19.04 -0.35 1.46
C LEU A 544 -18.44 -1.07 0.24
N VAL A 545 -19.28 -1.71 -0.58
CA VAL A 545 -18.82 -2.65 -1.61
C VAL A 545 -18.76 -2.01 -2.99
N GLU A 546 -19.76 -1.22 -3.39
CA GLU A 546 -19.92 -0.72 -4.75
C GLU A 546 -18.73 0.12 -5.25
N PRO A 547 -18.13 1.03 -4.45
CA PRO A 547 -16.96 1.77 -4.88
C PRO A 547 -15.72 0.91 -5.16
N ASN A 548 -15.70 -0.30 -4.63
CA ASN A 548 -14.54 -1.18 -4.68
C ASN A 548 -14.65 -2.34 -5.70
N VAL A 549 -15.71 -2.37 -6.53
CA VAL A 549 -16.01 -3.51 -7.42
C VAL A 549 -14.97 -3.78 -8.50
N GLU A 550 -14.17 -2.78 -8.87
CA GLU A 550 -13.14 -2.89 -9.90
C GLU A 550 -11.75 -3.25 -9.36
N ARG A 551 -11.61 -3.36 -8.05
CA ARG A 551 -10.31 -3.72 -7.45
C ARG A 551 -10.01 -5.19 -7.68
N SER A 552 -8.77 -5.49 -8.04
CA SER A 552 -8.30 -6.86 -8.33
C SER A 552 -8.31 -7.80 -7.12
N ASP A 553 -8.32 -7.25 -5.90
CA ASP A 553 -8.31 -8.00 -4.64
C ASP A 553 -9.69 -8.12 -3.98
N ILE A 554 -10.77 -7.70 -4.66
CA ILE A 554 -12.15 -7.84 -4.12
C ILE A 554 -12.53 -9.32 -3.95
N TYR A 555 -13.25 -9.60 -2.90
CA TYR A 555 -13.71 -10.96 -2.59
C TYR A 555 -15.05 -11.26 -3.28
N SER A 556 -15.13 -12.39 -4.01
CA SER A 556 -16.33 -12.77 -4.80
C SER A 556 -17.64 -12.80 -3.99
N GLY A 557 -17.57 -13.19 -2.70
CA GLY A 557 -18.71 -13.14 -1.80
C GLY A 557 -19.25 -11.74 -1.52
N MET A 558 -18.40 -10.71 -1.54
CA MET A 558 -18.86 -9.32 -1.37
C MET A 558 -19.68 -8.86 -2.59
N LEU A 559 -19.25 -9.23 -3.80
CA LEU A 559 -20.02 -8.96 -5.03
C LEU A 559 -21.38 -9.68 -5.02
N ALA A 560 -21.43 -10.90 -4.49
CA ALA A 560 -22.69 -11.63 -4.32
C ALA A 560 -23.63 -10.92 -3.33
N LEU A 561 -23.12 -10.40 -2.20
CA LEU A 561 -23.89 -9.60 -1.26
C LEU A 561 -24.38 -8.28 -1.87
N LEU A 562 -23.54 -7.61 -2.67
CA LEU A 562 -23.94 -6.40 -3.41
C LEU A 562 -25.05 -6.71 -4.42
N ALA A 563 -24.91 -7.82 -5.15
CA ALA A 563 -25.96 -8.26 -6.08
C ALA A 563 -27.30 -8.53 -5.37
N PHE A 564 -27.25 -9.13 -4.17
CA PHE A 564 -28.43 -9.29 -3.34
C PHE A 564 -29.05 -7.94 -2.94
N ALA A 565 -28.26 -6.99 -2.49
CA ALA A 565 -28.73 -5.65 -2.12
C ALA A 565 -29.42 -4.94 -3.31
N LYS A 566 -28.81 -4.98 -4.51
CA LYS A 566 -29.41 -4.44 -5.75
C LYS A 566 -30.72 -5.15 -6.12
N LEU A 567 -30.78 -6.47 -5.94
CA LEU A 567 -32.00 -7.24 -6.20
C LEU A 567 -33.16 -6.83 -5.28
N GLN A 568 -32.88 -6.61 -4.00
CA GLN A 568 -33.89 -6.13 -3.02
C GLN A 568 -34.43 -4.73 -3.37
N LYS A 569 -33.63 -3.90 -4.05
CA LYS A 569 -34.03 -2.58 -4.59
C LYS A 569 -34.69 -2.66 -5.97
N ASN A 570 -34.98 -3.88 -6.46
CA ASN A 570 -35.57 -4.16 -7.78
C ASN A 570 -34.66 -3.77 -8.98
N ASP A 571 -33.37 -3.49 -8.75
CA ASP A 571 -32.37 -3.29 -9.81
C ASP A 571 -31.81 -4.63 -10.31
N LYS A 572 -32.62 -5.34 -11.09
CA LYS A 572 -32.27 -6.65 -11.64
C LYS A 572 -31.06 -6.61 -12.59
N SER A 573 -30.82 -5.46 -13.23
CA SER A 573 -29.70 -5.29 -14.17
C SER A 573 -28.36 -5.28 -13.42
N ALA A 574 -28.21 -4.38 -12.46
CA ALA A 574 -27.00 -4.30 -11.63
C ALA A 574 -26.81 -5.61 -10.81
N ALA A 575 -27.89 -6.14 -10.25
CA ALA A 575 -27.85 -7.40 -9.51
C ALA A 575 -27.26 -8.55 -10.36
N ARG A 576 -27.74 -8.71 -11.59
CA ARG A 576 -27.23 -9.74 -12.55
C ARG A 576 -25.77 -9.49 -12.91
N LYS A 577 -25.38 -8.24 -13.17
CA LYS A 577 -23.98 -7.86 -13.46
C LYS A 577 -23.05 -8.33 -12.35
N TYR A 578 -23.30 -7.92 -11.11
CA TYR A 578 -22.43 -8.24 -9.98
C TYR A 578 -22.43 -9.72 -9.61
N PHE A 579 -23.58 -10.39 -9.74
CA PHE A 579 -23.64 -11.84 -9.48
C PHE A 579 -22.89 -12.66 -10.53
N ASN A 580 -22.93 -12.27 -11.81
CA ASN A 580 -22.13 -12.90 -12.86
C ASN A 580 -20.64 -12.67 -12.63
N GLN A 581 -20.22 -11.44 -12.30
CA GLN A 581 -18.84 -11.14 -11.94
C GLN A 581 -18.37 -12.00 -10.75
N ALA A 582 -19.19 -12.15 -9.72
CA ALA A 582 -18.87 -13.04 -8.58
C ALA A 582 -18.67 -14.50 -9.02
N LYS A 583 -19.51 -15.01 -9.94
CA LYS A 583 -19.39 -16.38 -10.48
C LYS A 583 -18.11 -16.55 -11.32
N GLU A 584 -17.79 -15.59 -12.17
CA GLU A 584 -16.55 -15.58 -12.96
C GLU A 584 -15.30 -15.61 -12.06
N MET A 585 -15.37 -14.98 -10.90
CA MET A 585 -14.35 -15.04 -9.86
C MET A 585 -14.39 -16.31 -9.00
N GLY A 586 -15.14 -17.34 -9.40
CA GLY A 586 -15.20 -18.62 -8.71
C GLY A 586 -16.00 -18.60 -7.39
N LEU A 587 -17.11 -17.86 -7.33
CA LEU A 587 -18.00 -17.87 -6.16
C LEU A 587 -18.43 -19.29 -5.80
N THR A 588 -18.30 -19.68 -4.53
CA THR A 588 -18.72 -20.96 -3.99
C THR A 588 -19.62 -20.81 -2.76
N LYS A 589 -20.35 -21.86 -2.39
CA LYS A 589 -21.08 -21.91 -1.10
C LYS A 589 -20.13 -21.69 0.09
N GLY A 590 -18.89 -22.20 0.02
CA GLY A 590 -17.87 -21.99 1.03
C GLY A 590 -17.46 -20.54 1.20
N HIS A 591 -17.43 -19.76 0.10
CA HIS A 591 -17.18 -18.32 0.18
C HIS A 591 -18.29 -17.60 0.96
N MET A 592 -19.56 -17.95 0.72
CA MET A 592 -20.69 -17.35 1.45
C MET A 592 -20.75 -17.80 2.90
N ALA A 593 -20.47 -19.05 3.21
CA ALA A 593 -20.44 -19.57 4.58
C ALA A 593 -19.42 -18.83 5.49
N ARG A 594 -18.34 -18.27 4.91
CA ARG A 594 -17.33 -17.51 5.65
C ARG A 594 -17.81 -16.11 6.06
N ILE A 595 -18.80 -15.55 5.36
CA ILE A 595 -19.24 -14.15 5.57
C ILE A 595 -20.70 -14.03 6.04
N ILE A 596 -21.52 -15.08 5.90
CA ILE A 596 -22.88 -15.12 6.44
C ILE A 596 -22.84 -15.61 7.90
N ALA A 597 -23.76 -15.11 8.71
CA ALA A 597 -23.85 -15.50 10.12
C ALA A 597 -24.23 -16.97 10.29
N ARG A 598 -23.79 -17.57 11.41
CA ARG A 598 -24.19 -18.91 11.81
C ARG A 598 -25.73 -18.99 11.95
N GLY A 599 -26.35 -20.07 11.44
CA GLY A 599 -27.79 -20.25 11.50
C GLY A 599 -28.60 -19.60 10.39
N LYS A 600 -27.97 -18.80 9.49
CA LYS A 600 -28.60 -18.41 8.22
C LYS A 600 -28.15 -19.39 7.14
N PRO A 601 -29.07 -20.20 6.56
CA PRO A 601 -28.70 -21.18 5.54
C PRO A 601 -28.09 -20.46 4.32
N VAL A 602 -26.92 -20.93 3.88
CA VAL A 602 -26.28 -20.42 2.67
C VAL A 602 -27.15 -20.72 1.44
N ASP A 603 -27.87 -21.81 1.46
CA ASP A 603 -28.80 -22.20 0.39
C ASP A 603 -29.94 -21.19 0.24
N ASP A 604 -30.49 -20.65 1.33
CA ASP A 604 -31.53 -19.61 1.28
C ASP A 604 -31.03 -18.36 0.56
N PHE A 605 -29.75 -17.98 0.77
CA PHE A 605 -29.13 -16.88 0.00
C PHE A 605 -29.16 -17.20 -1.50
N PHE A 606 -28.71 -18.39 -1.92
CA PHE A 606 -28.69 -18.74 -3.33
C PHE A 606 -30.10 -18.93 -3.92
N MET A 607 -31.06 -19.41 -3.17
CA MET A 607 -32.48 -19.45 -3.59
C MET A 607 -33.01 -18.03 -3.83
N SER A 608 -32.67 -17.07 -2.99
CA SER A 608 -33.07 -15.66 -3.17
C SER A 608 -32.51 -15.04 -4.44
N MET A 609 -31.40 -15.59 -4.97
CA MET A 609 -30.73 -15.10 -6.17
C MET A 609 -31.22 -15.77 -7.47
N GLU A 610 -32.07 -16.78 -7.41
CA GLU A 610 -32.62 -17.48 -8.60
C GLU A 610 -33.23 -16.55 -9.66
N PRO A 611 -33.92 -15.43 -9.31
CA PRO A 611 -34.45 -14.49 -10.32
C PRO A 611 -33.41 -13.87 -11.24
N ILE A 612 -32.15 -13.88 -10.86
CA ILE A 612 -31.04 -13.28 -11.64
C ILE A 612 -29.99 -14.30 -12.10
N GLY A 613 -30.03 -15.53 -11.62
CA GLY A 613 -29.16 -16.62 -12.06
C GLY A 613 -28.88 -17.66 -10.99
N LYS A 614 -28.50 -18.87 -11.40
CA LYS A 614 -28.13 -19.97 -10.50
C LYS A 614 -26.61 -20.07 -10.38
N LEU A 615 -26.13 -20.55 -9.22
CA LEU A 615 -24.76 -21.01 -9.06
C LEU A 615 -24.70 -22.42 -9.68
N ASN A 616 -23.78 -22.62 -10.61
CA ASN A 616 -23.53 -23.98 -11.11
C ASN A 616 -22.95 -24.83 -9.96
N PRO A 617 -23.35 -26.09 -9.82
CA PRO A 617 -22.95 -26.98 -8.73
C PRO A 617 -21.43 -27.21 -8.66
#